data_645de2e0298380ffa1a5f39ef4682f7f
#
_entry.id   645de2e0298380ffa1a5f39ef4682f7f
#
_cell.length_a   1.000
_cell.length_b   1.000
_cell.length_c   1.000
_cell.angle_alpha   90.00
_cell.angle_beta   90.00
_cell.angle_gamma   90.00
#
_symmetry.space_group_name_H-M   'P 1'
#
loop_
_entity.id
_entity.type
_entity.pdbx_description
1 polymer ?
#
loop_
_entity_poly.entity_id
_entity_poly.type
_entity_poly.pdbx_seq_one_letter_code
_entity_poly.pdbx_strand_id
1 'polypeptide(L)'
;MNGLILKDWLYLRKVFLILGGATVILAGFLVPMGLGCISYMIMAFFAVLMPVNAMSIDGVSRFDRYALALPRTRREIAAARYQFGLLCFGAAAAFCFAAAVLAQIFLPAGHADLLGISPLIWWAGIMGGTLLVLDVTLAVFYRYRVNISVVAIIAVAILPNLVVYMPDLMKQPMVGWIAVVLAVAGLAGLWVSWRVSLAAYERWDVN
;
A
#
# COMPACT_ATOMS: atom_id res chain seq x y z
N MET A 1 15.19 0.90 -16.76
CA MET A 1 14.17 0.94 -15.71
C MET A 1 12.75 1.07 -16.27
N ASN A 2 12.50 2.01 -17.17
CA ASN A 2 11.14 2.28 -17.68
C ASN A 2 10.41 1.06 -18.30
N GLY A 3 11.12 0.15 -18.99
CA GLY A 3 10.50 -1.02 -19.61
C GLY A 3 9.93 -2.05 -18.63
N LEU A 4 10.57 -2.25 -17.46
CA LEU A 4 10.07 -3.17 -16.43
C LEU A 4 8.81 -2.61 -15.76
N ILE A 5 8.83 -1.32 -15.42
CA ILE A 5 7.67 -0.63 -14.84
C ILE A 5 6.53 -0.57 -15.85
N LEU A 6 6.83 -0.30 -17.13
CA LEU A 6 5.84 -0.26 -18.19
C LEU A 6 5.16 -1.62 -18.40
N LYS A 7 5.92 -2.73 -18.32
CA LYS A 7 5.36 -4.08 -18.37
C LYS A 7 4.34 -4.30 -17.26
N ASP A 8 4.72 -4.01 -16.01
CA ASP A 8 3.85 -4.20 -14.84
C ASP A 8 2.59 -3.31 -14.94
N TRP A 9 2.75 -2.07 -15.40
CA TRP A 9 1.64 -1.15 -15.66
C TRP A 9 0.70 -1.67 -16.74
N LEU A 10 1.21 -2.09 -17.90
CA LEU A 10 0.39 -2.58 -19.00
C LEU A 10 -0.40 -3.84 -18.62
N TYR A 11 0.21 -4.69 -17.79
CA TYR A 11 -0.44 -5.91 -17.31
C TYR A 11 -1.57 -5.62 -16.33
N LEU A 12 -1.36 -4.69 -15.40
CA LEU A 12 -2.30 -4.38 -14.33
C LEU A 12 -3.26 -3.22 -14.64
N ARG A 13 -3.07 -2.48 -15.75
CA ARG A 13 -3.86 -1.29 -16.05
C ARG A 13 -5.37 -1.50 -16.04
N LYS A 14 -5.85 -2.65 -16.54
CA LYS A 14 -7.29 -2.98 -16.56
C LYS A 14 -7.80 -3.19 -15.13
N VAL A 15 -7.05 -3.92 -14.33
CA VAL A 15 -7.38 -4.17 -12.92
C VAL A 15 -7.36 -2.85 -12.14
N PHE A 16 -6.35 -2.02 -12.39
CA PHE A 16 -6.23 -0.69 -11.77
C PHE A 16 -7.41 0.23 -12.11
N LEU A 17 -7.86 0.25 -13.37
CA LEU A 17 -9.00 1.06 -13.79
C LEU A 17 -10.32 0.57 -13.18
N ILE A 18 -10.55 -0.75 -13.15
CA ILE A 18 -11.77 -1.33 -12.59
C ILE A 18 -11.82 -1.09 -11.07
N LEU A 19 -10.75 -1.42 -10.36
CA LEU A 19 -10.69 -1.28 -8.90
C LEU A 19 -10.62 0.19 -8.48
N GLY A 20 -9.86 1.02 -9.19
CA GLY A 20 -9.81 2.47 -8.96
C GLY A 20 -11.17 3.12 -9.19
N GLY A 21 -11.86 2.78 -10.29
CA GLY A 21 -13.22 3.26 -10.56
C GLY A 21 -14.22 2.83 -9.48
N ALA A 22 -14.17 1.56 -9.07
CA ALA A 22 -15.03 1.06 -7.99
C ALA A 22 -14.79 1.81 -6.67
N THR A 23 -13.52 2.07 -6.32
CA THR A 23 -13.20 2.82 -5.09
C THR A 23 -13.60 4.28 -5.15
N VAL A 24 -13.54 4.94 -6.32
CA VAL A 24 -14.05 6.31 -6.50
C VAL A 24 -15.55 6.35 -6.24
N ILE A 25 -16.31 5.40 -6.82
CA ILE A 25 -17.76 5.31 -6.61
C ILE A 25 -18.07 5.06 -5.14
N LEU A 26 -17.39 4.10 -4.50
CA LEU A 26 -17.57 3.80 -3.09
C LEU A 26 -17.22 4.99 -2.19
N ALA A 27 -16.13 5.70 -2.48
CA ALA A 27 -15.77 6.90 -1.73
C ALA A 27 -16.86 7.99 -1.84
N GLY A 28 -17.44 8.16 -3.02
CA GLY A 28 -18.55 9.10 -3.24
C GLY A 28 -19.80 8.82 -2.38
N PHE A 29 -20.03 7.54 -2.01
CA PHE A 29 -21.10 7.16 -1.10
C PHE A 29 -20.66 7.17 0.37
N LEU A 30 -19.50 6.63 0.69
CA LEU A 30 -19.05 6.39 2.07
C LEU A 30 -18.60 7.69 2.76
N VAL A 31 -17.96 8.59 2.04
CA VAL A 31 -17.50 9.87 2.63
C VAL A 31 -18.66 10.72 3.14
N PRO A 32 -19.76 10.96 2.38
CA PRO A 32 -20.91 11.72 2.90
C PRO A 32 -21.63 11.02 4.07
N MET A 33 -21.53 9.70 4.19
CA MET A 33 -22.12 8.93 5.30
C MET A 33 -21.25 8.96 6.58
N GLY A 34 -20.12 9.67 6.59
CA GLY A 34 -19.18 9.66 7.70
C GLY A 34 -18.35 8.36 7.82
N LEU A 35 -18.36 7.55 6.77
CA LEU A 35 -17.62 6.28 6.67
C LEU A 35 -16.36 6.42 5.82
N GLY A 36 -15.80 7.62 5.72
CA GLY A 36 -14.63 7.93 4.88
C GLY A 36 -13.41 7.05 5.18
N CYS A 37 -13.19 6.68 6.44
CA CYS A 37 -12.12 5.79 6.86
C CYS A 37 -12.16 4.43 6.13
N ILE A 38 -13.35 3.88 5.83
CA ILE A 38 -13.49 2.61 5.11
C ILE A 38 -12.97 2.74 3.67
N SER A 39 -13.25 3.86 3.01
CA SER A 39 -12.76 4.09 1.64
C SER A 39 -11.23 4.19 1.60
N TYR A 40 -10.60 4.80 2.61
CA TYR A 40 -9.14 4.86 2.74
C TYR A 40 -8.54 3.46 2.96
N MET A 41 -9.19 2.62 3.76
CA MET A 41 -8.77 1.23 3.99
C MET A 41 -8.84 0.39 2.71
N ILE A 42 -9.90 0.53 1.91
CA ILE A 42 -10.05 -0.17 0.63
C ILE A 42 -8.92 0.25 -0.33
N MET A 43 -8.63 1.56 -0.42
CA MET A 43 -7.53 2.05 -1.26
C MET A 43 -6.16 1.58 -0.75
N ALA A 44 -5.94 1.55 0.55
CA ALA A 44 -4.75 1.03 1.18
C ALA A 44 -4.53 -0.45 0.82
N PHE A 45 -5.59 -1.24 0.86
CA PHE A 45 -5.57 -2.64 0.43
C PHE A 45 -5.12 -2.78 -1.03
N PHE A 46 -5.68 -1.98 -1.94
CA PHE A 46 -5.27 -2.02 -3.35
C PHE A 46 -3.83 -1.56 -3.57
N ALA A 47 -3.35 -0.58 -2.82
CA ALA A 47 -1.98 -0.11 -2.91
C ALA A 47 -0.95 -1.23 -2.63
N VAL A 48 -1.26 -2.16 -1.72
CA VAL A 48 -0.42 -3.32 -1.41
C VAL A 48 -0.67 -4.48 -2.38
N LEU A 49 -1.93 -4.72 -2.76
CA LEU A 49 -2.31 -5.85 -3.60
C LEU A 49 -1.71 -5.77 -5.01
N MET A 50 -1.60 -4.57 -5.58
CA MET A 50 -1.10 -4.38 -6.95
C MET A 50 0.37 -4.83 -7.12
N PRO A 51 1.34 -4.35 -6.33
CA PRO A 51 2.72 -4.84 -6.46
C PRO A 51 2.85 -6.32 -6.12
N VAL A 52 2.07 -6.84 -5.15
CA VAL A 52 2.07 -8.27 -4.81
C VAL A 52 1.57 -9.11 -5.98
N ASN A 53 0.50 -8.70 -6.65
CA ASN A 53 0.01 -9.40 -7.84
C ASN A 53 1.02 -9.38 -8.98
N ALA A 54 1.69 -8.24 -9.24
CA ALA A 54 2.75 -8.16 -10.23
C ALA A 54 3.86 -9.19 -9.95
N MET A 55 4.29 -9.28 -8.70
CA MET A 55 5.32 -10.24 -8.27
C MET A 55 4.86 -11.71 -8.37
N SER A 56 3.61 -11.99 -8.01
CA SER A 56 3.02 -13.34 -8.11
C SER A 56 2.95 -13.82 -9.56
N ILE A 57 2.55 -12.96 -10.48
CA ILE A 57 2.49 -13.25 -11.92
C ILE A 57 3.88 -13.55 -12.48
N ASP A 58 4.89 -12.79 -12.07
CA ASP A 58 6.25 -13.04 -12.51
C ASP A 58 6.80 -14.36 -11.96
N GLY A 59 6.42 -14.74 -10.75
CA GLY A 59 6.74 -16.06 -10.20
C GLY A 59 6.15 -17.20 -11.02
N VAL A 60 4.89 -17.09 -11.42
CA VAL A 60 4.19 -18.09 -12.25
C VAL A 60 4.78 -18.15 -13.67
N SER A 61 5.06 -17.01 -14.28
CA SER A 61 5.60 -16.90 -15.64
C SER A 61 7.10 -17.22 -15.73
N ARG A 62 7.77 -17.51 -14.61
CA ARG A 62 9.24 -17.66 -14.50
C ARG A 62 10.00 -16.46 -15.08
N PHE A 63 9.38 -15.28 -15.04
CA PHE A 63 9.97 -14.05 -15.57
C PHE A 63 11.29 -13.70 -14.88
N ASP A 64 11.49 -14.10 -13.64
CA ASP A 64 12.74 -13.88 -12.91
C ASP A 64 13.94 -14.52 -13.62
N ARG A 65 13.78 -15.72 -14.21
CA ARG A 65 14.85 -16.37 -15.00
C ARG A 65 15.15 -15.59 -16.29
N TYR A 66 14.12 -15.09 -16.94
CA TYR A 66 14.26 -14.26 -18.13
C TYR A 66 14.89 -12.89 -17.81
N ALA A 67 14.48 -12.28 -16.71
CA ALA A 67 15.00 -10.99 -16.26
C ALA A 67 16.52 -11.03 -15.98
N LEU A 68 17.03 -12.17 -15.50
CA LEU A 68 18.47 -12.37 -15.28
C LEU A 68 19.26 -12.58 -16.57
N ALA A 69 18.61 -12.97 -17.67
CA ALA A 69 19.22 -13.04 -19.00
C ALA A 69 19.32 -11.68 -19.69
N LEU A 70 18.61 -10.66 -19.20
CA LEU A 70 18.72 -9.31 -19.72
C LEU A 70 20.04 -8.65 -19.26
N PRO A 71 20.61 -7.73 -20.05
CA PRO A 71 21.81 -6.98 -19.66
C PRO A 71 21.49 -5.95 -18.59
N ARG A 72 21.00 -6.39 -17.44
CA ARG A 72 20.56 -5.58 -16.30
C ARG A 72 21.11 -6.13 -15.00
N THR A 73 21.46 -5.26 -14.08
CA THR A 73 21.93 -5.65 -12.76
C THR A 73 20.74 -6.10 -11.90
N ARG A 74 20.98 -7.05 -10.99
CA ARG A 74 19.99 -7.51 -10.00
C ARG A 74 19.41 -6.32 -9.20
N ARG A 75 20.27 -5.34 -8.89
CA ARG A 75 19.88 -4.11 -8.20
C ARG A 75 18.86 -3.28 -8.99
N GLU A 76 19.01 -3.17 -10.31
CA GLU A 76 18.07 -2.45 -11.16
C GLU A 76 16.70 -3.15 -11.24
N ILE A 77 16.68 -4.49 -11.25
CA ILE A 77 15.45 -5.27 -11.28
C ILE A 77 14.70 -5.09 -9.95
N ALA A 78 15.39 -5.20 -8.81
CA ALA A 78 14.80 -4.95 -7.51
C ALA A 78 14.29 -3.50 -7.38
N ALA A 79 15.08 -2.51 -7.85
CA ALA A 79 14.69 -1.10 -7.83
C ALA A 79 13.41 -0.82 -8.62
N ALA A 80 13.24 -1.44 -9.79
CA ALA A 80 12.04 -1.29 -10.60
C ALA A 80 10.79 -1.77 -9.86
N ARG A 81 10.89 -2.84 -9.07
CA ARG A 81 9.78 -3.37 -8.26
C ARG A 81 9.39 -2.44 -7.12
N TYR A 82 10.39 -1.94 -6.39
CA TYR A 82 10.15 -0.95 -5.35
C TYR A 82 9.53 0.33 -5.91
N GLN A 83 10.03 0.82 -7.05
CA GLN A 83 9.45 1.98 -7.71
C GLN A 83 8.01 1.75 -8.13
N PHE A 84 7.67 0.59 -8.66
CA PHE A 84 6.29 0.25 -9.01
C PHE A 84 5.40 0.22 -7.76
N GLY A 85 5.84 -0.42 -6.66
CA GLY A 85 5.12 -0.42 -5.39
C GLY A 85 4.89 0.98 -4.83
N LEU A 86 5.93 1.83 -4.86
CA LEU A 86 5.84 3.22 -4.42
C LEU A 86 4.94 4.08 -5.32
N LEU A 87 4.90 3.82 -6.63
CA LEU A 87 3.97 4.51 -7.53
C LEU A 87 2.51 4.14 -7.22
N CYS A 88 2.23 2.85 -7.00
CA CYS A 88 0.89 2.40 -6.60
C CYS A 88 0.47 3.01 -5.25
N PHE A 89 1.37 2.98 -4.27
CA PHE A 89 1.15 3.60 -2.96
C PHE A 89 0.94 5.11 -3.08
N GLY A 90 1.80 5.82 -3.81
CA GLY A 90 1.71 7.26 -4.01
C GLY A 90 0.39 7.69 -4.68
N ALA A 91 -0.06 6.93 -5.68
CA ALA A 91 -1.34 7.18 -6.33
C ALA A 91 -2.52 7.00 -5.36
N ALA A 92 -2.52 5.93 -4.57
CA ALA A 92 -3.54 5.68 -3.55
C ALA A 92 -3.52 6.74 -2.45
N ALA A 93 -2.34 7.11 -1.95
CA ALA A 93 -2.17 8.13 -0.93
C ALA A 93 -2.65 9.51 -1.41
N ALA A 94 -2.31 9.89 -2.64
CA ALA A 94 -2.77 11.15 -3.24
C ALA A 94 -4.29 11.19 -3.41
N PHE A 95 -4.90 10.09 -3.87
CA PHE A 95 -6.35 9.99 -3.99
C PHE A 95 -7.04 10.12 -2.63
N CYS A 96 -6.58 9.37 -1.63
CA CYS A 96 -7.15 9.43 -0.28
C CYS A 96 -6.94 10.80 0.38
N PHE A 97 -5.79 11.45 0.11
CA PHE A 97 -5.54 12.81 0.58
C PHE A 97 -6.55 13.81 -0.01
N ALA A 98 -6.75 13.75 -1.33
CA ALA A 98 -7.74 14.60 -1.99
C ALA A 98 -9.15 14.37 -1.42
N ALA A 99 -9.54 13.11 -1.21
CA ALA A 99 -10.82 12.77 -0.61
C ALA A 99 -10.94 13.28 0.84
N ALA A 100 -9.87 13.20 1.64
CA ALA A 100 -9.85 13.72 3.01
C ALA A 100 -9.98 15.24 3.06
N VAL A 101 -9.30 15.95 2.16
CA VAL A 101 -9.39 17.42 2.05
C VAL A 101 -10.79 17.83 1.60
N LEU A 102 -11.36 17.17 0.60
CA LEU A 102 -12.73 17.44 0.14
C LEU A 102 -13.75 17.18 1.26
N ALA A 103 -13.59 16.08 2.00
CA ALA A 103 -14.44 15.79 3.16
C ALA A 103 -14.38 16.91 4.20
N GLN A 104 -13.20 17.45 4.49
CA GLN A 104 -13.05 18.56 5.45
C GLN A 104 -13.69 19.88 4.97
N ILE A 105 -13.67 20.13 3.66
CA ILE A 105 -14.22 21.39 3.11
C ILE A 105 -15.75 21.33 2.97
N PHE A 106 -16.29 20.21 2.52
CA PHE A 106 -17.70 20.12 2.12
C PHE A 106 -18.61 19.52 3.18
N LEU A 107 -18.08 18.79 4.17
CA LEU A 107 -18.90 18.21 5.21
C LEU A 107 -18.92 19.13 6.45
N PRO A 108 -20.11 19.42 7.03
CA PRO A 108 -20.23 20.22 8.24
C PRO A 108 -19.43 19.60 9.39
N ALA A 109 -18.87 20.45 10.24
CA ALA A 109 -18.18 20.01 11.45
C ALA A 109 -19.12 19.11 12.29
N GLY A 110 -18.76 17.84 12.45
CA GLY A 110 -19.57 16.84 13.16
C GLY A 110 -20.06 15.68 12.30
N HIS A 111 -20.06 15.78 10.97
CA HIS A 111 -20.40 14.68 10.05
C HIS A 111 -19.16 14.03 9.42
N ALA A 112 -17.98 14.60 9.66
CA ALA A 112 -16.75 14.19 8.98
C ALA A 112 -16.28 12.78 9.36
N ASP A 113 -16.65 12.27 10.53
CA ASP A 113 -16.30 10.91 10.96
C ASP A 113 -17.19 10.39 12.09
N LEU A 114 -17.60 9.13 11.99
CA LEU A 114 -18.33 8.40 13.04
C LEU A 114 -17.60 8.39 14.40
N LEU A 115 -16.29 8.59 14.42
CA LEU A 115 -15.43 8.53 15.61
C LEU A 115 -14.95 9.92 16.07
N GLY A 116 -15.37 11.03 15.42
CA GLY A 116 -14.96 12.39 15.80
C GLY A 116 -13.49 12.71 15.53
N ILE A 117 -12.81 11.92 14.70
CA ILE A 117 -11.41 12.11 14.33
C ILE A 117 -11.32 12.81 12.98
N SER A 118 -10.40 13.75 12.85
CA SER A 118 -10.16 14.45 11.58
C SER A 118 -9.84 13.49 10.44
N PRO A 119 -10.45 13.64 9.23
CA PRO A 119 -10.16 12.84 8.06
C PRO A 119 -8.68 12.79 7.68
N LEU A 120 -7.94 13.87 7.93
CA LEU A 120 -6.49 13.92 7.67
C LEU A 120 -5.68 13.04 8.62
N ILE A 121 -6.10 12.93 9.89
CA ILE A 121 -5.44 12.02 10.86
C ILE A 121 -5.70 10.57 10.44
N TRP A 122 -6.92 10.24 10.03
CA TRP A 122 -7.26 8.94 9.47
C TRP A 122 -6.41 8.61 8.25
N TRP A 123 -6.32 9.54 7.31
CA TRP A 123 -5.48 9.38 6.13
C TRP A 123 -4.02 9.09 6.51
N ALA A 124 -3.42 9.88 7.39
CA ALA A 124 -2.03 9.73 7.79
C ALA A 124 -1.76 8.38 8.48
N GLY A 125 -2.65 7.95 9.38
CA GLY A 125 -2.53 6.69 10.09
C GLY A 125 -2.66 5.47 9.17
N ILE A 126 -3.70 5.46 8.30
CA ILE A 126 -3.94 4.36 7.37
C ILE A 126 -2.82 4.28 6.33
N MET A 127 -2.40 5.41 5.75
CA MET A 127 -1.33 5.40 4.75
C MET A 127 0.03 5.06 5.37
N GLY A 128 0.34 5.54 6.57
CA GLY A 128 1.55 5.16 7.29
C GLY A 128 1.61 3.66 7.59
N GLY A 129 0.51 3.10 8.10
CA GLY A 129 0.39 1.65 8.32
C GLY A 129 0.49 0.84 7.03
N THR A 130 -0.12 1.33 5.95
CA THR A 130 -0.05 0.69 4.62
C THR A 130 1.37 0.66 4.07
N LEU A 131 2.13 1.74 4.26
CA LEU A 131 3.52 1.81 3.84
C LEU A 131 4.36 0.77 4.58
N LEU A 132 4.19 0.63 5.90
CA LEU A 132 4.85 -0.40 6.69
C LEU A 132 4.53 -1.82 6.20
N VAL A 133 3.25 -2.09 5.89
CA VAL A 133 2.85 -3.40 5.36
C VAL A 133 3.49 -3.66 4.00
N LEU A 134 3.54 -2.65 3.12
CA LEU A 134 4.20 -2.75 1.83
C LEU A 134 5.69 -3.08 1.99
N ASP A 135 6.38 -2.41 2.93
CA ASP A 135 7.80 -2.61 3.22
C ASP A 135 8.09 -4.03 3.70
N VAL A 136 7.31 -4.52 4.66
CA VAL A 136 7.44 -5.89 5.17
C VAL A 136 7.15 -6.88 4.06
N THR A 137 6.11 -6.67 3.27
CA THR A 137 5.71 -7.56 2.18
C THR A 137 6.80 -7.69 1.12
N LEU A 138 7.39 -6.56 0.69
CA LEU A 138 8.49 -6.56 -0.27
C LEU A 138 9.72 -7.26 0.29
N ALA A 139 10.12 -6.97 1.54
CA ALA A 139 11.28 -7.59 2.17
C ALA A 139 11.12 -9.11 2.31
N VAL A 140 9.94 -9.55 2.75
CA VAL A 140 9.64 -10.98 2.97
C VAL A 140 9.55 -11.72 1.64
N PHE A 141 8.97 -11.11 0.60
CA PHE A 141 8.93 -11.69 -0.74
C PHE A 141 10.34 -11.99 -1.27
N TYR A 142 11.25 -11.04 -1.18
CA TYR A 142 12.63 -11.24 -1.63
C TYR A 142 13.41 -12.26 -0.80
N ARG A 143 13.08 -12.41 0.49
CA ARG A 143 13.80 -13.32 1.38
C ARG A 143 13.29 -14.77 1.30
N TYR A 144 12.00 -14.99 1.21
CA TYR A 144 11.42 -16.33 1.38
C TYR A 144 10.79 -16.93 0.13
N ARG A 145 10.66 -16.20 -0.97
CA ARG A 145 10.04 -16.67 -2.23
C ARG A 145 8.65 -17.29 -2.09
N VAL A 146 8.04 -17.20 -0.95
CA VAL A 146 6.73 -17.81 -0.70
C VAL A 146 5.65 -16.94 -1.36
N ASN A 147 4.56 -17.55 -1.77
CA ASN A 147 3.31 -16.84 -2.12
C ASN A 147 2.76 -16.09 -0.90
N ILE A 148 3.51 -15.08 -0.46
CA ILE A 148 3.26 -14.24 0.69
C ILE A 148 2.08 -13.28 0.42
N SER A 149 1.60 -13.23 -0.82
CA SER A 149 0.37 -12.53 -1.16
C SER A 149 -0.75 -12.81 -0.15
N VAL A 150 -0.89 -14.05 0.30
CA VAL A 150 -1.89 -14.43 1.31
C VAL A 150 -1.57 -13.80 2.67
N VAL A 151 -0.31 -13.82 3.10
CA VAL A 151 0.09 -13.25 4.41
C VAL A 151 -0.03 -11.72 4.39
N ALA A 152 0.36 -11.07 3.29
CA ALA A 152 0.20 -9.63 3.13
C ALA A 152 -1.27 -9.22 3.09
N ILE A 153 -2.12 -9.98 2.37
CA ILE A 153 -3.57 -9.75 2.33
C ILE A 153 -4.17 -9.89 3.72
N ILE A 154 -3.80 -10.92 4.48
CA ILE A 154 -4.27 -11.13 5.85
C ILE A 154 -3.80 -9.99 6.76
N ALA A 155 -2.53 -9.58 6.69
CA ALA A 155 -2.01 -8.48 7.50
C ALA A 155 -2.70 -7.15 7.20
N VAL A 156 -2.91 -6.82 5.91
CA VAL A 156 -3.65 -5.61 5.52
C VAL A 156 -5.13 -5.69 5.88
N ALA A 157 -5.73 -6.87 5.86
CA ALA A 157 -7.13 -7.05 6.25
C ALA A 157 -7.34 -6.98 7.76
N ILE A 158 -6.39 -7.44 8.57
CA ILE A 158 -6.50 -7.44 10.05
C ILE A 158 -6.29 -6.03 10.63
N LEU A 159 -5.33 -5.26 10.11
CA LEU A 159 -5.02 -3.92 10.63
C LEU A 159 -6.23 -2.97 10.68
N PRO A 160 -7.05 -2.84 9.61
CA PRO A 160 -8.25 -2.03 9.64
C PRO A 160 -9.30 -2.53 10.65
N ASN A 161 -9.44 -3.85 10.76
CA ASN A 161 -10.41 -4.43 11.70
C ASN A 161 -10.03 -4.14 13.16
N LEU A 162 -8.73 -4.19 13.51
CA LEU A 162 -8.27 -3.80 14.85
C LEU A 162 -8.65 -2.37 15.20
N VAL A 163 -8.58 -1.45 14.23
CA VAL A 163 -8.96 -0.05 14.41
C VAL A 163 -10.45 0.11 14.67
N VAL A 164 -11.29 -0.63 13.93
CA VAL A 164 -12.76 -0.57 14.07
C VAL A 164 -13.23 -1.18 15.39
N TYR A 165 -12.55 -2.21 15.91
CA TYR A 165 -12.92 -2.89 17.16
C TYR A 165 -12.39 -2.21 18.43
N MET A 166 -11.59 -1.13 18.31
CA MET A 166 -11.08 -0.37 19.46
C MET A 166 -11.52 1.10 19.47
N PRO A 167 -12.83 1.41 19.40
CA PRO A 167 -13.32 2.79 19.30
C PRO A 167 -12.94 3.64 20.52
N ASP A 168 -12.78 3.04 21.71
CA ASP A 168 -12.43 3.77 22.93
C ASP A 168 -10.95 4.19 22.98
N LEU A 169 -10.06 3.43 22.37
CA LEU A 169 -8.65 3.81 22.17
C LEU A 169 -8.51 4.97 21.17
N MET A 170 -9.42 5.03 20.20
CA MET A 170 -9.40 6.03 19.11
C MET A 170 -9.91 7.41 19.53
N LYS A 171 -10.66 7.51 20.63
CA LYS A 171 -11.15 8.79 21.18
C LYS A 171 -10.10 9.56 21.98
N GLN A 172 -8.90 9.00 22.20
CA GLN A 172 -7.87 9.63 23.00
C GLN A 172 -6.97 10.54 22.13
N PRO A 173 -6.40 11.64 22.72
CA PRO A 173 -5.51 12.54 22.00
C PRO A 173 -4.25 11.86 21.45
N MET A 174 -3.98 10.61 21.85
CA MET A 174 -2.86 9.82 21.38
C MET A 174 -2.98 9.36 19.92
N VAL A 175 -4.18 9.38 19.32
CA VAL A 175 -4.39 8.89 17.94
C VAL A 175 -3.56 9.67 16.91
N GLY A 176 -3.47 10.99 17.09
CA GLY A 176 -2.64 11.84 16.24
C GLY A 176 -1.17 11.45 16.30
N TRP A 177 -0.66 11.17 17.51
CA TRP A 177 0.72 10.70 17.69
C TRP A 177 0.96 9.33 17.08
N ILE A 178 0.02 8.40 17.22
CA ILE A 178 0.09 7.07 16.59
C ILE A 178 0.16 7.21 15.06
N ALA A 179 -0.64 8.07 14.46
CA ALA A 179 -0.61 8.32 13.03
C ALA A 179 0.76 8.86 12.56
N VAL A 180 1.33 9.81 13.29
CA VAL A 180 2.68 10.35 13.01
C VAL A 180 3.74 9.27 13.17
N VAL A 181 3.69 8.50 14.24
CA VAL A 181 4.65 7.39 14.48
C VAL A 181 4.58 6.34 13.37
N LEU A 182 3.37 5.96 12.93
CA LEU A 182 3.19 5.03 11.81
C LEU A 182 3.75 5.59 10.50
N ALA A 183 3.52 6.87 10.21
CA ALA A 183 4.06 7.51 9.01
C ALA A 183 5.60 7.57 9.03
N VAL A 184 6.20 7.96 10.16
CA VAL A 184 7.67 8.00 10.30
C VAL A 184 8.26 6.60 10.25
N ALA A 185 7.64 5.63 10.92
CA ALA A 185 8.08 4.23 10.91
C ALA A 185 7.98 3.62 9.48
N GLY A 186 6.92 3.96 8.71
CA GLY A 186 6.79 3.56 7.30
C GLY A 186 7.92 4.11 6.44
N LEU A 187 8.24 5.40 6.57
CA LEU A 187 9.35 6.01 5.83
C LEU A 187 10.71 5.40 6.21
N ALA A 188 10.95 5.15 7.49
CA ALA A 188 12.16 4.48 7.96
C ALA A 188 12.20 3.01 7.49
N GLY A 189 11.05 2.34 7.50
CA GLY A 189 10.86 0.97 7.04
C GLY A 189 11.25 0.77 5.59
N LEU A 190 10.96 1.73 4.71
CA LEU A 190 11.37 1.72 3.30
C LEU A 190 12.87 1.52 3.13
N TRP A 191 13.67 2.27 3.90
CA TRP A 191 15.12 2.17 3.82
C TRP A 191 15.63 0.80 4.29
N VAL A 192 15.10 0.30 5.40
CA VAL A 192 15.44 -1.03 5.96
C VAL A 192 15.01 -2.13 5.00
N SER A 193 13.77 -2.08 4.53
CA SER A 193 13.19 -3.04 3.57
C SER A 193 14.02 -3.12 2.30
N TRP A 194 14.39 -1.97 1.73
CA TRP A 194 15.27 -1.89 0.57
C TRP A 194 16.62 -2.58 0.80
N ARG A 195 17.29 -2.30 1.93
CA ARG A 195 18.57 -2.93 2.27
C ARG A 195 18.46 -4.45 2.42
N VAL A 196 17.44 -4.90 3.12
CA VAL A 196 17.19 -6.34 3.34
C VAL A 196 16.89 -7.06 2.03
N SER A 197 16.02 -6.48 1.19
CA SER A 197 15.65 -7.05 -0.10
C SER A 197 16.83 -7.12 -1.06
N LEU A 198 17.66 -6.08 -1.11
CA LEU A 198 18.84 -6.05 -1.95
C LEU A 198 19.84 -7.14 -1.54
N ALA A 199 20.16 -7.23 -0.24
CA ALA A 199 21.07 -8.23 0.30
C ALA A 199 20.55 -9.68 0.08
N ALA A 200 19.23 -9.87 0.16
CA ALA A 200 18.62 -11.16 -0.11
C ALA A 200 18.68 -11.52 -1.61
N TYR A 201 18.42 -10.55 -2.49
CA TYR A 201 18.39 -10.77 -3.93
C TYR A 201 19.79 -10.96 -4.54
N GLU A 202 20.82 -10.30 -3.99
CA GLU A 202 22.22 -10.47 -4.42
C GLU A 202 22.75 -11.88 -4.10
N ARG A 203 22.33 -12.48 -2.97
CA ARG A 203 22.71 -13.85 -2.56
C ARG A 203 21.93 -14.95 -3.28
N TRP A 204 21.08 -14.59 -4.20
CA TRP A 204 20.17 -15.51 -4.84
C TRP A 204 20.87 -16.26 -5.96
N ASP A 205 21.21 -17.53 -5.71
CA ASP A 205 21.63 -18.44 -6.76
C ASP A 205 20.40 -19.04 -7.44
N VAL A 206 20.30 -18.79 -8.75
CA VAL A 206 19.24 -19.34 -9.59
C VAL A 206 19.69 -20.72 -10.06
N ASN A 207 19.45 -21.74 -9.21
CA ASN A 207 19.55 -23.14 -9.62
C ASN A 207 18.27 -23.58 -10.31
#